data_d4520731d894bf5d377267fd56003a8c
#
_entry.id   d4520731d894bf5d377267fd56003a8c
#
_cell.length_a   1.000
_cell.length_b   1.000
_cell.length_c   1.000
_cell.angle_alpha   90.00
_cell.angle_beta   90.00
_cell.angle_gamma   90.00
#
_symmetry.space_group_name_H-M   'P 1'
#
loop_
_entity.id
_entity.type
_entity.pdbx_description
1 polymer ?
#
loop_
_entity_poly.entity_id
_entity_poly.type
_entity_poly.pdbx_seq_one_letter_code
_entity_poly.pdbx_strand_id
1 'polypeptide(L)'
;METDDRFDTEIAKAESTMLGVEDHGILSATVMFNYGGSGQGIPGYMMDTSVKHTSFKGKYNDGSKYDGRVGTAYGMEFVRRLLLAFGVDQWENIVGRTVFVLKDKGDHWGTIKGLRPLPTEEGREFVFADLSVLIDESKDFIKEKK
;
A
#
# COMPACT_ATOMS: atom_id res chain seq x y z
N MET A 1 -21.70 -7.40 -12.22
CA MET A 1 -20.80 -7.05 -11.11
C MET A 1 -21.12 -5.67 -10.61
N GLU A 2 -21.37 -5.55 -9.34
CA GLU A 2 -21.64 -4.24 -8.75
C GLU A 2 -20.36 -3.45 -8.63
N THR A 3 -20.43 -2.16 -8.93
CA THR A 3 -19.34 -1.25 -8.68
C THR A 3 -19.57 -0.55 -7.35
N ASP A 4 -18.49 -0.15 -6.71
CA ASP A 4 -18.58 0.58 -5.45
C ASP A 4 -18.98 2.03 -5.74
N ASP A 5 -20.19 2.42 -5.33
CA ASP A 5 -20.73 3.74 -5.59
C ASP A 5 -20.09 4.86 -4.75
N ARG A 6 -19.27 4.50 -3.79
CA ARG A 6 -18.62 5.51 -2.94
C ARG A 6 -17.59 6.34 -3.68
N PHE A 7 -17.16 5.88 -4.85
CA PHE A 7 -15.99 6.45 -5.51
C PHE A 7 -16.30 6.85 -6.94
N ASP A 8 -15.65 7.92 -7.38
CA ASP A 8 -15.47 8.21 -8.78
C ASP A 8 -14.22 7.50 -9.28
N THR A 9 -14.23 7.13 -10.55
CA THR A 9 -13.09 6.44 -11.15
C THR A 9 -12.43 7.34 -12.20
N GLU A 10 -11.12 7.17 -12.31
CA GLU A 10 -10.33 7.88 -13.31
C GLU A 10 -9.29 6.91 -13.83
N ILE A 11 -9.16 6.83 -15.15
CA ILE A 11 -8.18 5.93 -15.74
C ILE A 11 -6.78 6.52 -15.57
N ALA A 12 -5.82 5.68 -15.18
CA ALA A 12 -4.46 6.14 -14.94
C ALA A 12 -3.46 5.04 -15.24
N LYS A 13 -2.30 5.45 -15.72
CA LYS A 13 -1.20 4.54 -16.01
C LYS A 13 -0.14 4.64 -14.93
N ALA A 14 0.31 3.50 -14.43
CA ALA A 14 1.41 3.45 -13.47
C ALA A 14 2.71 3.83 -14.19
N GLU A 15 3.31 4.93 -13.77
CA GLU A 15 4.50 5.49 -14.43
C GLU A 15 5.78 5.05 -13.73
N SER A 16 5.76 5.00 -12.41
CA SER A 16 6.92 4.57 -11.64
C SER A 16 6.49 3.98 -10.31
N THR A 17 7.38 3.22 -9.70
CA THR A 17 7.16 2.63 -8.38
C THR A 17 8.37 2.87 -7.50
N MET A 18 8.14 2.81 -6.20
CA MET A 18 9.22 2.81 -5.22
C MET A 18 8.80 1.91 -4.07
N LEU A 19 9.68 1.01 -3.68
CA LEU A 19 9.55 0.21 -2.46
C LEU A 19 10.89 0.25 -1.78
N GLY A 20 10.99 0.96 -0.69
CA GLY A 20 12.27 1.11 -0.03
C GLY A 20 12.18 1.98 1.20
N VAL A 21 13.34 2.19 1.79
CA VAL A 21 13.47 3.04 2.97
C VAL A 21 13.74 4.46 2.50
N GLU A 22 12.81 5.31 2.79
CA GLU A 22 12.88 6.71 2.43
C GLU A 22 12.90 7.53 3.72
N ASP A 23 12.38 8.68 3.68
CA ASP A 23 12.27 9.63 4.77
C ASP A 23 12.29 9.00 6.19
N HIS A 24 13.24 9.39 7.03
CA HIS A 24 13.36 8.97 8.43
C HIS A 24 13.51 7.44 8.63
N GLY A 25 14.01 6.73 7.63
CA GLY A 25 14.23 5.29 7.74
C GLY A 25 12.97 4.45 7.70
N ILE A 26 11.86 5.02 7.28
CA ILE A 26 10.57 4.32 7.22
C ILE A 26 10.42 3.61 5.89
N LEU A 27 10.04 2.34 5.95
CA LEU A 27 9.76 1.57 4.74
C LEU A 27 8.46 2.07 4.11
N SER A 28 8.52 2.41 2.84
CA SER A 28 7.38 2.93 2.10
C SER A 28 7.24 2.25 0.75
N ALA A 29 6.02 2.16 0.26
CA ALA A 29 5.71 1.67 -1.07
C ALA A 29 4.82 2.69 -1.76
N THR A 30 5.19 3.10 -2.96
CA THR A 30 4.40 4.04 -3.74
C THR A 30 4.31 3.60 -5.18
N VAL A 31 3.22 4.00 -5.82
CA VAL A 31 3.05 3.92 -7.27
C VAL A 31 2.64 5.30 -7.72
N MET A 32 3.39 5.87 -8.67
CA MET A 32 3.06 7.17 -9.26
C MET A 32 2.25 6.95 -10.53
N PHE A 33 1.14 7.66 -10.62
CA PHE A 33 0.23 7.58 -11.76
C PHE A 33 0.32 8.84 -12.61
N ASN A 34 0.11 8.66 -13.91
CA ASN A 34 0.06 9.74 -14.87
C ASN A 34 -1.36 9.88 -15.39
N TYR A 35 -1.88 11.11 -15.35
CA TYR A 35 -3.23 11.47 -15.83
C TYR A 35 -3.16 12.37 -17.05
N GLY A 36 -2.21 12.16 -17.93
CA GLY A 36 -2.10 13.01 -19.11
C GLY A 36 -1.44 14.35 -18.84
N GLY A 37 -0.33 14.34 -18.12
CA GLY A 37 0.47 15.54 -17.86
C GLY A 37 0.61 15.92 -16.40
N SER A 38 -0.22 15.40 -15.54
CA SER A 38 -0.05 15.56 -14.10
C SER A 38 0.11 14.20 -13.45
N GLY A 39 0.75 14.17 -12.29
CA GLY A 39 1.04 12.94 -11.58
C GLY A 39 0.51 12.95 -10.16
N GLN A 40 0.16 11.77 -9.67
CA GLN A 40 -0.25 11.60 -8.30
C GLN A 40 0.18 10.21 -7.84
N GLY A 41 0.71 10.13 -6.62
CA GLY A 41 1.12 8.87 -6.03
C GLY A 41 0.13 8.34 -5.02
N ILE A 42 0.20 7.04 -4.78
CA ILE A 42 -0.50 6.43 -3.65
C ILE A 42 0.48 6.34 -2.50
N PRO A 43 0.05 6.67 -1.30
CA PRO A 43 0.94 6.56 -0.14
C PRO A 43 0.87 5.15 0.45
N GLY A 44 2.00 4.50 0.61
CA GLY A 44 2.11 3.25 1.36
C GLY A 44 2.74 3.53 2.72
N TYR A 45 1.92 3.94 3.67
CA TYR A 45 2.37 4.22 5.03
C TYR A 45 2.30 2.98 5.91
N MET A 46 2.94 3.03 7.05
CA MET A 46 2.85 2.00 8.08
C MET A 46 3.31 0.62 7.59
N MET A 47 4.23 0.62 6.63
CA MET A 47 4.78 -0.62 6.10
C MET A 47 5.66 -1.33 7.13
N ASP A 48 6.27 -0.57 8.04
CA ASP A 48 7.08 -1.10 9.12
C ASP A 48 6.91 -0.22 10.38
N THR A 49 7.47 -0.70 11.46
CA THR A 49 7.47 0.04 12.73
C THR A 49 8.73 -0.29 13.51
N SER A 50 9.06 0.54 14.49
CA SER A 50 10.20 0.25 15.37
C SER A 50 9.96 -1.05 16.13
N VAL A 51 11.00 -1.88 16.23
CA VAL A 51 10.92 -3.13 16.98
C VAL A 51 10.51 -2.90 18.42
N LYS A 52 10.79 -1.71 18.96
CA LYS A 52 10.42 -1.36 20.35
C LYS A 52 8.90 -1.38 20.59
N HIS A 53 8.12 -1.22 19.53
CA HIS A 53 6.67 -1.19 19.62
C HIS A 53 6.04 -2.55 19.32
N THR A 54 6.85 -3.60 19.24
CA THR A 54 6.38 -4.94 18.87
C THR A 54 6.86 -5.99 19.88
N SER A 55 6.38 -7.22 19.71
CA SER A 55 6.84 -8.36 20.51
C SER A 55 8.01 -9.11 19.87
N PHE A 56 8.53 -8.62 18.77
CA PHE A 56 9.64 -9.25 18.08
C PHE A 56 10.86 -9.33 19.00
N LYS A 57 11.47 -10.53 19.10
CA LYS A 57 12.59 -10.80 20.01
C LYS A 57 13.86 -11.19 19.27
N GLY A 58 13.97 -10.84 17.99
CA GLY A 58 15.13 -11.19 17.21
C GLY A 58 16.42 -10.55 17.69
N LYS A 59 17.53 -11.09 17.22
CA LYS A 59 18.87 -10.60 17.53
C LYS A 59 19.70 -10.48 16.26
N TYR A 60 20.72 -9.66 16.33
CA TYR A 60 21.75 -9.63 15.29
C TYR A 60 22.64 -10.88 15.39
N ASN A 61 23.43 -11.13 14.34
CA ASN A 61 24.31 -12.29 14.29
C ASN A 61 25.36 -12.31 15.42
N ASP A 62 25.69 -11.14 15.95
CA ASP A 62 26.67 -11.05 17.04
C ASP A 62 26.02 -11.28 18.41
N GLY A 63 24.72 -11.59 18.45
CA GLY A 63 23.99 -11.85 19.67
C GLY A 63 23.38 -10.62 20.33
N SER A 64 23.65 -9.42 19.82
CA SER A 64 23.06 -8.21 20.36
C SER A 64 21.58 -8.12 19.99
N LYS A 65 20.81 -7.41 20.81
CA LYS A 65 19.38 -7.22 20.60
C LYS A 65 19.13 -6.43 19.33
N TYR A 66 18.17 -6.90 18.53
CA TYR A 66 17.77 -6.17 17.34
C TYR A 66 17.06 -4.87 17.73
N ASP A 67 17.53 -3.75 17.23
CA ASP A 67 17.01 -2.42 17.54
C ASP A 67 16.51 -1.68 16.30
N GLY A 68 16.32 -2.40 15.20
CA GLY A 68 15.88 -1.81 13.95
C GLY A 68 14.36 -1.69 13.85
N ARG A 69 13.87 -1.82 12.64
CA ARG A 69 12.44 -1.77 12.33
C ARG A 69 11.99 -3.13 11.82
N VAL A 70 10.71 -3.43 11.99
CA VAL A 70 10.11 -4.70 11.53
C VAL A 70 8.88 -4.38 10.71
N GLY A 71 8.62 -5.23 9.71
CA GLY A 71 7.47 -5.08 8.84
C GLY A 71 6.15 -5.27 9.60
N THR A 72 5.10 -4.61 9.14
CA THR A 72 3.76 -4.75 9.70
C THR A 72 2.92 -5.68 8.84
N ALA A 73 1.90 -6.30 9.44
CA ALA A 73 0.92 -7.07 8.67
C ALA A 73 0.22 -6.19 7.63
N TYR A 74 -0.09 -4.96 8.02
CA TYR A 74 -0.68 -3.98 7.11
C TYR A 74 0.22 -3.77 5.88
N GLY A 75 1.51 -3.55 6.10
CA GLY A 75 2.46 -3.28 5.01
C GLY A 75 2.56 -4.43 4.03
N MET A 76 2.66 -5.66 4.54
CA MET A 76 2.77 -6.83 3.67
C MET A 76 1.48 -7.01 2.86
N GLU A 77 0.33 -6.85 3.49
CA GLU A 77 -0.95 -7.00 2.79
C GLU A 77 -1.17 -5.88 1.79
N PHE A 78 -0.71 -4.67 2.08
CA PHE A 78 -0.77 -3.55 1.15
C PHE A 78 -0.07 -3.91 -0.16
N VAL A 79 1.16 -4.43 -0.07
CA VAL A 79 1.92 -4.83 -1.24
C VAL A 79 1.21 -5.95 -2.00
N ARG A 80 0.71 -6.98 -1.29
CA ARG A 80 0.00 -8.07 -1.94
C ARG A 80 -1.22 -7.58 -2.70
N ARG A 81 -2.00 -6.69 -2.10
CA ARG A 81 -3.21 -6.17 -2.75
C ARG A 81 -2.92 -5.23 -3.91
N LEU A 82 -1.79 -4.54 -3.87
CA LEU A 82 -1.34 -3.79 -5.05
C LEU A 82 -1.11 -4.72 -6.23
N LEU A 83 -0.40 -5.82 -6.01
CA LEU A 83 -0.16 -6.79 -7.08
C LEU A 83 -1.48 -7.34 -7.63
N LEU A 84 -2.43 -7.65 -6.75
CA LEU A 84 -3.74 -8.15 -7.18
C LEU A 84 -4.51 -7.10 -7.97
N ALA A 85 -4.46 -5.84 -7.56
CA ALA A 85 -5.17 -4.77 -8.26
C ALA A 85 -4.62 -4.54 -9.66
N PHE A 86 -3.31 -4.68 -9.83
CA PHE A 86 -2.68 -4.55 -11.15
C PHE A 86 -2.72 -5.84 -11.96
N GLY A 87 -3.14 -6.96 -11.36
CA GLY A 87 -3.20 -8.25 -12.06
C GLY A 87 -1.82 -8.77 -12.43
N VAL A 88 -0.82 -8.52 -11.61
CA VAL A 88 0.56 -8.95 -11.86
C VAL A 88 1.08 -9.77 -10.69
N ASP A 89 2.07 -10.60 -10.95
CA ASP A 89 2.70 -11.45 -9.94
C ASP A 89 3.98 -10.86 -9.38
N GLN A 90 4.54 -9.87 -10.04
CA GLN A 90 5.80 -9.28 -9.66
C GLN A 90 5.70 -7.76 -9.62
N TRP A 91 6.32 -7.17 -8.62
CA TRP A 91 6.35 -5.73 -8.43
C TRP A 91 6.86 -4.99 -9.68
N GLU A 92 7.87 -5.54 -10.32
CA GLU A 92 8.50 -4.93 -11.50
C GLU A 92 7.54 -4.79 -12.68
N ASN A 93 6.44 -5.55 -12.67
CA ASN A 93 5.47 -5.53 -13.76
C ASN A 93 4.36 -4.51 -13.56
N ILE A 94 4.36 -3.77 -12.46
CA ILE A 94 3.35 -2.73 -12.21
C ILE A 94 3.52 -1.57 -13.19
N VAL A 95 4.74 -1.12 -13.41
CA VAL A 95 5.01 0.02 -14.31
C VAL A 95 4.50 -0.29 -15.70
N GLY A 96 3.75 0.64 -16.26
CA GLY A 96 3.13 0.50 -17.58
C GLY A 96 1.70 -0.03 -17.55
N ARG A 97 1.24 -0.53 -16.41
CA ARG A 97 -0.14 -1.01 -16.29
C ARG A 97 -1.10 0.15 -16.13
N THR A 98 -2.28 -0.03 -16.68
CA THR A 98 -3.37 0.93 -16.57
C THR A 98 -4.47 0.36 -15.67
N VAL A 99 -4.97 1.17 -14.76
CA VAL A 99 -6.05 0.81 -13.85
C VAL A 99 -6.98 2.01 -13.70
N PHE A 100 -8.11 1.80 -13.05
CA PHE A 100 -8.90 2.90 -12.53
C PHE A 100 -8.38 3.25 -11.15
N VAL A 101 -8.13 4.55 -10.91
CA VAL A 101 -7.91 5.04 -9.57
C VAL A 101 -9.25 5.49 -8.99
N LEU A 102 -9.43 5.23 -7.70
CA LEU A 102 -10.68 5.53 -6.99
C LEU A 102 -10.47 6.77 -6.13
N LYS A 103 -11.38 7.72 -6.25
CA LYS A 103 -11.39 8.93 -5.43
C LYS A 103 -12.77 9.14 -4.85
N ASP A 104 -12.87 9.84 -3.75
CA ASP A 104 -14.17 10.16 -3.18
C ASP A 104 -15.02 10.93 -4.21
N LYS A 105 -16.31 10.69 -4.20
CA LYS A 105 -17.21 11.33 -5.17
C LYS A 105 -17.13 12.84 -5.09
N GLY A 106 -16.96 13.45 -6.26
CA GLY A 106 -16.86 14.90 -6.38
C GLY A 106 -15.50 15.47 -6.01
N ASP A 107 -14.56 14.63 -5.59
CA ASP A 107 -13.24 15.09 -5.14
C ASP A 107 -12.15 14.70 -6.17
N HIS A 108 -12.26 15.29 -7.34
CA HIS A 108 -11.37 14.99 -8.47
C HIS A 108 -9.88 15.22 -8.12
N TRP A 109 -9.59 16.19 -7.28
CA TRP A 109 -8.23 16.55 -6.91
C TRP A 109 -7.79 15.91 -5.59
N GLY A 110 -8.63 15.08 -5.00
CA GLY A 110 -8.36 14.45 -3.73
C GLY A 110 -7.37 13.31 -3.81
N THR A 111 -7.07 12.75 -2.65
CA THR A 111 -6.19 11.61 -2.51
C THR A 111 -6.80 10.38 -3.16
N ILE A 112 -5.96 9.55 -3.78
CA ILE A 112 -6.39 8.25 -4.30
C ILE A 112 -6.77 7.36 -3.12
N LYS A 113 -7.97 6.77 -3.18
CA LYS A 113 -8.53 5.93 -2.11
C LYS A 113 -8.46 4.44 -2.43
N GLY A 114 -8.15 4.09 -3.64
CA GLY A 114 -8.06 2.69 -4.05
C GLY A 114 -7.80 2.56 -5.53
N LEU A 115 -7.77 1.31 -5.97
CA LEU A 115 -7.50 0.94 -7.35
C LEU A 115 -8.52 -0.10 -7.78
N ARG A 116 -8.88 -0.06 -9.08
CA ARG A 116 -9.80 -1.03 -9.67
C ARG A 116 -9.24 -1.50 -11.01
N PRO A 117 -9.16 -2.81 -11.26
CA PRO A 117 -8.73 -3.30 -12.57
C PRO A 117 -9.68 -2.83 -13.66
N LEU A 118 -9.18 -2.68 -14.89
CA LEU A 118 -10.03 -2.45 -16.04
C LEU A 118 -10.92 -3.67 -16.27
N PRO A 119 -12.12 -3.50 -16.84
CA PRO A 119 -13.07 -4.63 -17.00
C PRO A 119 -12.50 -5.81 -17.77
N THR A 120 -11.54 -5.58 -18.67
CA THR A 120 -10.94 -6.63 -19.49
C THR A 120 -9.71 -7.26 -18.88
N GLU A 121 -9.28 -6.77 -17.71
CA GLU A 121 -8.06 -7.24 -17.08
C GLU A 121 -8.36 -8.10 -15.86
N GLU A 122 -7.45 -9.02 -15.55
CA GLU A 122 -7.51 -9.77 -14.32
C GLU A 122 -7.10 -8.87 -13.17
N GLY A 123 -7.58 -9.22 -11.99
CA GLY A 123 -7.22 -8.50 -10.78
C GLY A 123 -8.41 -8.30 -9.87
N ARG A 124 -8.17 -7.65 -8.75
CA ARG A 124 -9.19 -7.40 -7.74
C ARG A 124 -9.12 -5.95 -7.29
N GLU A 125 -10.28 -5.36 -7.06
CA GLU A 125 -10.38 -4.02 -6.51
C GLU A 125 -9.72 -3.97 -5.14
N PHE A 126 -9.01 -2.90 -4.89
CA PHE A 126 -8.33 -2.67 -3.62
C PHE A 126 -8.71 -1.28 -3.11
N VAL A 127 -9.57 -1.24 -2.11
CA VAL A 127 -9.93 -0.02 -1.39
C VAL A 127 -9.03 0.04 -0.16
N PHE A 128 -8.21 1.07 -0.04
CA PHE A 128 -7.16 1.11 0.98
C PHE A 128 -7.72 1.04 2.40
N ALA A 129 -8.88 1.66 2.63
CA ALA A 129 -9.51 1.65 3.94
C ALA A 129 -9.92 0.24 4.40
N ASP A 130 -10.02 -0.72 3.48
CA ASP A 130 -10.37 -2.10 3.85
C ASP A 130 -9.27 -2.79 4.67
N LEU A 131 -8.07 -2.22 4.68
CA LEU A 131 -6.97 -2.73 5.50
C LEU A 131 -6.93 -2.14 6.90
N SER A 132 -7.90 -1.28 7.26
CA SER A 132 -7.89 -0.65 8.57
C SER A 132 -7.92 -1.65 9.72
N VAL A 133 -8.55 -2.80 9.52
CA VAL A 133 -8.58 -3.87 10.54
C VAL A 133 -7.16 -4.34 10.87
N LEU A 134 -6.27 -4.41 9.90
CA LEU A 134 -4.88 -4.81 10.13
C LEU A 134 -4.11 -3.74 10.90
N ILE A 135 -4.45 -2.47 10.70
CA ILE A 135 -3.87 -1.39 11.50
C ILE A 135 -4.27 -1.57 12.96
N ASP A 136 -5.55 -1.86 13.22
CA ASP A 136 -6.05 -2.08 14.57
C ASP A 136 -5.40 -3.29 15.22
N GLU A 137 -5.25 -4.38 14.47
CA GLU A 137 -4.55 -5.57 14.95
C GLU A 137 -3.10 -5.26 15.33
N SER A 138 -2.42 -4.45 14.52
CA SER A 138 -1.06 -4.03 14.81
C SER A 138 -1.00 -3.22 16.10
N LYS A 139 -1.97 -2.34 16.33
CA LYS A 139 -2.05 -1.56 17.57
C LYS A 139 -2.27 -2.46 18.77
N ASP A 140 -3.16 -3.43 18.65
CA ASP A 140 -3.43 -4.38 19.73
C ASP A 140 -2.20 -5.22 20.06
N PHE A 141 -1.49 -5.65 19.04
CA PHE A 141 -0.24 -6.36 19.20
C PHE A 141 0.79 -5.52 19.96
N ILE A 142 0.90 -4.24 19.62
CA ILE A 142 1.79 -3.31 20.31
C ILE A 142 1.38 -3.17 21.78
N LYS A 143 0.09 -3.09 22.08
CA LYS A 143 -0.41 -2.98 23.44
C LYS A 143 -0.05 -4.19 24.29
N GLU A 144 -0.09 -5.37 23.71
CA GLU A 144 0.23 -6.61 24.42
C GLU A 144 1.68 -6.67 24.88
N LYS A 145 2.52 -5.82 24.35
CA LYS A 145 3.93 -5.74 24.70
C LYS A 145 4.16 -5.18 26.09
N LYS A 146 3.23 -4.46 26.62
CA LYS A 146 3.37 -3.78 27.91
C LYS A 146 3.56 -4.72 29.07
#